data_3bf6f6175a3fd166863c20e2d29898ec
#
_entry.id   3bf6f6175a3fd166863c20e2d29898ec
#
_cell.length_a   1.000
_cell.length_b   1.000
_cell.length_c   1.000
_cell.angle_alpha   90.00
_cell.angle_beta   90.00
_cell.angle_gamma   90.00
#
_symmetry.space_group_name_H-M   'P 1'
#
loop_
_entity.id
_entity.type
_entity.pdbx_description
1 polymer ?
#
loop_
_entity_poly.entity_id
_entity_poly.type
_entity_poly.pdbx_seq_one_letter_code
_entity_poly.pdbx_strand_id
1 'polypeptide(L)'
;MTLNEYQNLAMTTLNPALDKKDVLINGVMGLCGEAGEAIDIVKKHLAQGHDLDREALIKELGDVAWYLAETAYALDISLDEVCARNIEKLRRRFPEGFSEENSIHRAE
;
A
#
# COMPACT_ATOMS: atom_id res chain seq x y z
N MET A 1 -9.45 -10.92 -10.36
CA MET A 1 -9.19 -11.07 -8.90
C MET A 1 -9.64 -9.79 -8.19
N THR A 2 -10.42 -9.91 -7.14
CA THR A 2 -10.83 -8.78 -6.30
C THR A 2 -9.76 -8.48 -5.24
N LEU A 3 -9.87 -7.32 -4.59
CA LEU A 3 -8.96 -6.97 -3.48
C LEU A 3 -9.06 -7.96 -2.33
N ASN A 4 -10.27 -8.42 -2.01
CA ASN A 4 -10.46 -9.40 -0.93
C ASN A 4 -9.92 -10.78 -1.31
N GLU A 5 -10.08 -11.20 -2.56
CA GLU A 5 -9.46 -12.44 -3.03
C GLU A 5 -7.94 -12.35 -2.94
N TYR A 6 -7.37 -11.20 -3.33
CA TYR A 6 -5.93 -10.97 -3.19
C TYR A 6 -5.51 -11.08 -1.73
N GLN A 7 -6.21 -10.40 -0.82
CA GLN A 7 -5.88 -10.43 0.62
C GLN A 7 -5.90 -11.86 1.15
N ASN A 8 -6.91 -12.62 0.82
CA ASN A 8 -7.03 -14.02 1.27
C ASN A 8 -5.86 -14.86 0.75
N LEU A 9 -5.52 -14.72 -0.53
CA LEU A 9 -4.40 -15.45 -1.12
C LEU A 9 -3.06 -15.01 -0.51
N ALA A 10 -2.85 -13.72 -0.34
CA ALA A 10 -1.63 -13.18 0.24
C ALA A 10 -1.42 -13.71 1.67
N MET A 11 -2.47 -13.76 2.46
CA MET A 11 -2.38 -14.20 3.86
C MET A 11 -2.08 -15.70 4.00
N THR A 12 -2.20 -16.49 2.95
CA THR A 12 -1.74 -17.89 2.98
C THR A 12 -0.23 -18.02 3.14
N THR A 13 0.52 -16.96 2.86
CA THR A 13 1.98 -16.92 3.00
C THR A 13 2.44 -16.19 4.26
N LEU A 14 1.51 -15.72 5.09
CA LEU A 14 1.83 -15.12 6.38
C LEU A 14 2.38 -16.18 7.33
N ASN A 15 3.43 -15.82 8.09
CA ASN A 15 3.98 -16.70 9.12
C ASN A 15 2.94 -16.98 10.21
N PRO A 16 2.46 -18.23 10.34
CA PRO A 16 1.40 -18.56 11.29
C PRO A 16 1.85 -18.52 12.75
N ALA A 17 3.15 -18.44 13.01
CA ALA A 17 3.70 -18.37 14.36
C ALA A 17 3.61 -16.97 14.98
N LEU A 18 3.34 -15.94 14.19
CA LEU A 18 3.23 -14.56 14.68
C LEU A 18 1.89 -14.37 15.41
N ASP A 19 1.94 -13.74 16.58
CA ASP A 19 0.70 -13.31 17.23
C ASP A 19 0.17 -12.03 16.55
N LYS A 20 -1.04 -11.61 16.92
CA LYS A 20 -1.72 -10.50 16.25
C LYS A 20 -0.94 -9.18 16.31
N LYS A 21 -0.28 -8.92 17.44
CA LYS A 21 0.55 -7.72 17.61
C LYS A 21 1.75 -7.76 16.67
N ASP A 22 2.41 -8.90 16.58
CA ASP A 22 3.59 -9.04 15.71
C ASP A 22 3.21 -8.99 14.23
N VAL A 23 2.03 -9.49 13.86
CA VAL A 23 1.50 -9.34 12.50
C VAL A 23 1.33 -7.87 12.15
N LEU A 24 0.79 -7.07 13.06
CA LEU A 24 0.62 -5.63 12.83
C LEU A 24 1.97 -4.92 12.68
N ILE A 25 2.91 -5.20 13.56
CA ILE A 25 4.24 -4.57 13.52
C ILE A 25 4.96 -4.97 12.23
N ASN A 26 4.96 -6.26 11.89
CA ASN A 26 5.58 -6.76 10.67
C ASN A 26 4.97 -6.11 9.43
N GLY A 27 3.65 -5.96 9.42
CA GLY A 27 2.94 -5.34 8.30
C GLY A 27 3.38 -3.89 8.05
N VAL A 28 3.39 -3.08 9.08
CA VAL A 28 3.75 -1.66 8.97
C VAL A 28 5.24 -1.49 8.66
N MET A 29 6.11 -2.26 9.31
CA MET A 29 7.55 -2.21 9.04
C MET A 29 7.87 -2.66 7.62
N GLY A 30 7.24 -3.74 7.17
CA GLY A 30 7.43 -4.24 5.80
C GLY A 30 6.93 -3.25 4.75
N LEU A 31 5.79 -2.61 5.00
CA LEU A 31 5.24 -1.59 4.12
C LEU A 31 6.26 -0.45 3.92
N CYS A 32 6.85 0.04 4.98
CA CYS A 32 7.87 1.10 4.92
C CYS A 32 9.14 0.60 4.22
N GLY A 33 9.57 -0.63 4.51
CA GLY A 33 10.75 -1.23 3.89
C GLY A 33 10.60 -1.38 2.38
N GLU A 34 9.48 -1.91 1.92
CA GLU A 34 9.25 -2.11 0.48
C GLU A 34 9.05 -0.79 -0.26
N ALA A 35 8.42 0.20 0.38
CA ALA A 35 8.33 1.54 -0.18
C ALA A 35 9.74 2.14 -0.35
N GLY A 36 10.64 1.88 0.60
CA GLY A 36 12.04 2.29 0.51
C GLY A 36 12.77 1.60 -0.64
N GLU A 37 12.53 0.31 -0.87
CA GLU A 37 13.10 -0.41 -2.01
C GLU A 37 12.61 0.18 -3.33
N ALA A 38 11.33 0.53 -3.41
CA ALA A 38 10.76 1.15 -4.61
C ALA A 38 11.41 2.50 -4.93
N ILE A 39 11.59 3.37 -3.92
CA ILE A 39 12.21 4.67 -4.16
C ILE A 39 13.69 4.54 -4.53
N ASP A 40 14.41 3.53 -4.03
CA ASP A 40 15.79 3.31 -4.39
C ASP A 40 15.93 3.00 -5.88
N ILE A 41 15.03 2.18 -6.44
CA ILE A 41 14.99 1.88 -7.88
C ILE A 41 14.82 3.16 -8.70
N VAL A 42 13.89 4.01 -8.30
CA VAL A 42 13.61 5.28 -8.99
C VAL A 42 14.77 6.26 -8.84
N LYS A 43 15.37 6.33 -7.64
CA LYS A 43 16.52 7.19 -7.37
C LYS A 43 17.70 6.84 -8.27
N LYS A 44 18.01 5.57 -8.45
CA LYS A 44 19.09 5.12 -9.33
C LYS A 44 18.86 5.56 -10.78
N HIS A 45 17.61 5.52 -11.23
CA HIS A 45 17.25 6.00 -12.56
C HIS A 45 17.41 7.52 -12.68
N LEU A 46 16.87 8.28 -11.74
CA LEU A 46 16.85 9.74 -11.80
C LEU A 46 18.20 10.40 -11.49
N ALA A 47 18.96 9.81 -10.56
CA ALA A 47 20.13 10.50 -9.99
C ALA A 47 21.45 9.79 -10.28
N GLN A 48 21.45 8.54 -10.71
CA GLN A 48 22.67 7.75 -10.87
C GLN A 48 22.86 7.13 -12.26
N GLY A 49 22.09 7.58 -13.25
CA GLY A 49 22.26 7.20 -14.64
C GLY A 49 21.81 5.78 -15.03
N HIS A 50 21.11 5.08 -14.15
CA HIS A 50 20.58 3.75 -14.49
C HIS A 50 19.31 3.88 -15.35
N ASP A 51 19.11 2.94 -16.27
CA ASP A 51 17.80 2.77 -16.89
C ASP A 51 16.77 2.40 -15.81
N LEU A 52 15.52 2.83 -16.00
CA LEU A 52 14.46 2.44 -15.05
C LEU A 52 14.24 0.92 -15.13
N ASP A 53 14.49 0.24 -14.04
CA ASP A 53 14.19 -1.18 -13.91
C ASP A 53 12.69 -1.36 -13.60
N ARG A 54 11.89 -1.35 -14.66
CA ARG A 54 10.43 -1.42 -14.58
C ARG A 54 9.96 -2.71 -13.90
N GLU A 55 10.57 -3.85 -14.25
CA GLU A 55 10.16 -5.14 -13.68
C GLU A 55 10.48 -5.24 -12.19
N ALA A 56 11.61 -4.72 -11.76
CA ALA A 56 11.94 -4.65 -10.34
C ALA A 56 10.95 -3.76 -9.58
N LEU A 57 10.57 -2.62 -10.16
CA LEU A 57 9.60 -1.72 -9.54
C LEU A 57 8.22 -2.39 -9.41
N ILE A 58 7.78 -3.12 -10.44
CA ILE A 58 6.52 -3.88 -10.39
C ILE A 58 6.54 -4.89 -9.24
N LYS A 59 7.65 -5.59 -9.04
CA LYS A 59 7.79 -6.54 -7.92
C LYS A 59 7.67 -5.84 -6.57
N GLU A 60 8.32 -4.69 -6.41
CA GLU A 60 8.23 -3.93 -5.16
C GLU A 60 6.81 -3.42 -4.89
N LEU A 61 6.08 -3.01 -5.94
CA LEU A 61 4.67 -2.64 -5.79
C LEU A 61 3.84 -3.83 -5.30
N GLY A 62 4.12 -5.02 -5.78
CA GLY A 62 3.48 -6.25 -5.30
C GLY A 62 3.77 -6.51 -3.83
N ASP A 63 5.01 -6.31 -3.40
CA ASP A 63 5.40 -6.48 -2.00
C ASP A 63 4.75 -5.44 -1.10
N VAL A 64 4.62 -4.19 -1.57
CA VAL A 64 3.85 -3.16 -0.86
C VAL A 64 2.40 -3.60 -0.69
N ALA A 65 1.77 -4.14 -1.74
CA ALA A 65 0.39 -4.65 -1.67
C ALA A 65 0.26 -5.78 -0.65
N TRP A 66 1.25 -6.67 -0.57
CA TRP A 66 1.25 -7.77 0.39
C TRP A 66 1.23 -7.24 1.84
N TYR A 67 2.06 -6.24 2.14
CA TYR A 67 2.10 -5.64 3.49
C TYR A 67 0.86 -4.80 3.79
N LEU A 68 0.22 -4.20 2.79
CA LEU A 68 -1.09 -3.57 2.97
C LEU A 68 -2.13 -4.63 3.39
N ALA A 69 -2.13 -5.78 2.73
CA ALA A 69 -3.03 -6.89 3.05
C ALA A 69 -2.79 -7.41 4.47
N GLU A 70 -1.53 -7.58 4.86
CA GLU A 70 -1.16 -8.03 6.21
C GLU A 70 -1.62 -7.03 7.28
N THR A 71 -1.37 -5.75 7.06
CA THR A 71 -1.73 -4.71 8.04
C THR A 71 -3.24 -4.63 8.21
N ALA A 72 -3.99 -4.68 7.11
CA ALA A 72 -5.46 -4.73 7.16
C ALA A 72 -5.94 -5.98 7.91
N TYR A 73 -5.34 -7.13 7.64
CA TYR A 73 -5.65 -8.38 8.32
C TYR A 73 -5.42 -8.26 9.84
N ALA A 74 -4.32 -7.65 10.27
CA ALA A 74 -4.03 -7.44 11.70
C ALA A 74 -5.08 -6.54 12.37
N LEU A 75 -5.71 -5.65 11.63
CA LEU A 75 -6.75 -4.75 12.12
C LEU A 75 -8.17 -5.35 12.00
N ASP A 76 -8.28 -6.60 11.55
CA ASP A 76 -9.55 -7.28 11.31
C ASP A 76 -10.43 -6.54 10.30
N ILE A 77 -9.82 -5.96 9.28
CA ILE A 77 -10.52 -5.25 8.22
C ILE A 77 -10.13 -5.83 6.87
N SER A 78 -11.07 -5.84 5.92
CA SER A 78 -10.78 -6.26 4.56
C SER A 78 -10.03 -5.17 3.80
N LEU A 79 -9.20 -5.58 2.85
CA LEU A 79 -8.50 -4.64 1.98
C LEU A 79 -9.48 -3.82 1.14
N ASP A 80 -10.60 -4.42 0.73
CA ASP A 80 -11.67 -3.72 0.03
C ASP A 80 -12.23 -2.56 0.87
N GLU A 81 -12.46 -2.80 2.16
CA GLU A 81 -12.95 -1.78 3.08
C GLU A 81 -11.95 -0.63 3.26
N VAL A 82 -10.66 -0.95 3.36
CA VAL A 82 -9.61 0.09 3.41
C VAL A 82 -9.68 0.99 2.18
N CYS A 83 -9.77 0.40 1.01
CA CYS A 83 -9.84 1.15 -0.24
C CYS A 83 -11.16 1.91 -0.38
N ALA A 84 -12.29 1.32 0.03
CA ALA A 84 -13.59 1.98 -0.01
C ALA A 84 -13.61 3.25 0.87
N ARG A 85 -13.05 3.16 2.07
CA ARG A 85 -12.94 4.34 2.96
C ARG A 85 -12.06 5.43 2.36
N ASN A 86 -10.99 5.03 1.68
CA ASN A 86 -10.12 5.99 0.98
C ASN A 86 -10.87 6.70 -0.14
N ILE A 87 -11.61 5.97 -0.97
CA ILE A 87 -12.41 6.57 -2.05
C ILE A 87 -13.45 7.53 -1.49
N GLU A 88 -14.13 7.17 -0.41
CA GLU A 88 -15.11 8.06 0.21
C GLU A 88 -14.46 9.35 0.72
N LYS A 89 -13.30 9.26 1.35
CA LYS A 89 -12.54 10.43 1.78
C LYS A 89 -12.18 11.33 0.59
N LEU A 90 -11.74 10.75 -0.53
CA LEU A 90 -11.39 11.49 -1.73
C LEU A 90 -12.61 12.18 -2.36
N ARG A 91 -13.79 11.54 -2.32
CA ARG A 91 -15.04 12.15 -2.81
C ARG A 91 -15.42 13.36 -1.98
N ARG A 92 -15.17 13.34 -0.68
CA ARG A 92 -15.42 14.51 0.17
C ARG A 92 -14.46 15.65 -0.11
N ARG A 93 -13.17 15.33 -0.34
CA ARG A 93 -12.15 16.35 -0.66
C ARG A 93 -12.30 16.91 -2.06
N PHE A 94 -12.63 16.06 -3.01
CA PHE A 94 -12.63 16.38 -4.44
C PHE A 94 -13.93 15.89 -5.10
N PRO A 95 -15.10 16.50 -4.73
CA PRO A 95 -16.38 16.02 -5.26
C PRO A 95 -16.53 16.14 -6.77
N GLU A 96 -15.78 17.07 -7.39
CA GLU A 96 -15.78 17.34 -8.82
C GLU A 96 -14.42 16.94 -9.46
N GLY A 97 -13.67 16.03 -8.82
CA GLY A 97 -12.31 15.72 -9.21
C GLY A 97 -11.28 16.63 -8.56
N PHE A 98 -10.01 16.46 -8.91
CA PHE A 98 -8.93 17.21 -8.28
C PHE A 98 -9.06 18.73 -8.51
N SER A 99 -8.82 19.51 -7.45
CA SER A 99 -8.59 20.95 -7.55
C SER A 99 -7.56 21.37 -6.48
N GLU A 100 -6.74 22.36 -6.82
CA GLU A 100 -5.76 22.91 -5.88
C GLU A 100 -6.46 23.55 -4.68
N GLU A 101 -7.57 24.23 -4.91
CA GLU A 101 -8.40 24.84 -3.86
C GLU A 101 -8.84 23.79 -2.84
N ASN A 102 -9.40 22.69 -3.30
CA ASN A 102 -9.86 21.64 -2.40
C ASN A 102 -8.70 20.88 -1.73
N SER A 103 -7.53 20.88 -2.32
CA SER A 103 -6.33 20.32 -1.70
C SER A 103 -5.84 21.19 -0.55
N ILE A 104 -5.87 22.52 -0.74
CA ILE A 104 -5.44 23.50 0.27
C ILE A 104 -6.46 23.57 1.41
N HIS A 105 -7.76 23.62 1.08
CA HIS A 105 -8.88 23.72 2.01
C HIS A 105 -9.62 22.39 2.12
N ARG A 106 -9.00 21.41 2.82
CA ARG A 106 -9.54 20.05 2.95
C ARG A 106 -10.85 20.03 3.72
N ALA A 107 -11.78 19.17 3.27
CA ALA A 107 -13.06 18.96 3.91
C ALA A 107 -12.98 18.16 5.23
N GLU A 108 -11.81 17.60 5.54
CA GLU A 108 -11.60 16.84 6.76
C GLU A 108 -10.36 17.29 7.53
#